data_ed804c972fa8dada680161eca445fc54
#
_entry.id   ed804c972fa8dada680161eca445fc54
#
_cell.length_a   1.000
_cell.length_b   1.000
_cell.length_c   1.000
_cell.angle_alpha   90.00
_cell.angle_beta   90.00
_cell.angle_gamma   90.00
#
_symmetry.space_group_name_H-M   'P 1'
#
loop_
_entity.id
_entity.type
_entity.pdbx_description
1 polymer ?
#
loop_
_entity_poly.entity_id
_entity_poly.type
_entity_poly.pdbx_seq_one_letter_code
_entity_poly.pdbx_strand_id
1 'polypeptide(L)'
;MNKQHNKEVDRRRNFGIISHPDAGKTTLTEKLLLFGGAIQQAGAVKARKAARHATSDWMAIERERGISVTASAMKFCYRDFEINLLDTPGHQDFSEDTYRVLTAVDSAMMVIDSAKGVEPQTEKLMEVCRMRNTPIMTFINKLDRDGMYPLDIMADIEDKLQVECTPLSWPIGMGKSFRGVYNLYKKELHLFKAGGVTRLTDGITIKDLGDTRLDDLLGSQARQLREDVELLEGAANPFEIQHYLVGSQTPVFFGSAINNFGVRELLNAFVEMAPPPYPRMTAAREVSPYEETFSGFVFKIQANMDPAHRDRIAFLRICSGKFTRGMKVMHHRIGKEISLGNATILMAQDRENVEEAYPGDIIGIHNHGTIKIGDTFTEKEPLRFTGIPSFAPQHFRVIRIKNPMKTKQLAKGLLHLAEEGAIQVFRPVNSSEYILGAVGVLQFEVTSARLLNEYGAETVYEPSRFVTARWVSSDNPGQMKEFEQNNSRNLALNAEGHLTYLAPSEWHLERAMKDYPDVVFDKTIEYDS
;
A
#
# COMPACT_ATOMS: atom_id res chain seq x y z
N MET A 1 22.41 -10.12 23.15
CA MET A 1 21.63 -9.22 22.25
C MET A 1 22.47 -7.99 21.91
N ASN A 2 22.68 -7.75 20.65
CA ASN A 2 23.49 -6.62 20.15
C ASN A 2 22.71 -5.30 20.35
N LYS A 3 23.10 -4.49 21.34
CA LYS A 3 22.43 -3.20 21.68
C LYS A 3 22.31 -2.26 20.47
N GLN A 4 23.31 -2.29 19.60
CA GLN A 4 23.31 -1.48 18.38
C GLN A 4 22.23 -1.94 17.39
N HIS A 5 22.08 -3.26 17.20
CA HIS A 5 21.05 -3.83 16.34
C HIS A 5 19.64 -3.45 16.82
N ASN A 6 19.35 -3.64 18.12
CA ASN A 6 18.05 -3.30 18.69
C ASN A 6 17.73 -1.80 18.53
N LYS A 7 18.70 -0.91 18.76
CA LYS A 7 18.53 0.51 18.54
C LYS A 7 18.17 0.84 17.10
N GLU A 8 18.80 0.14 16.14
CA GLU A 8 18.48 0.33 14.72
C GLU A 8 17.08 -0.19 14.37
N VAL A 9 16.61 -1.28 14.98
CA VAL A 9 15.23 -1.76 14.82
C VAL A 9 14.23 -0.74 15.39
N ASP A 10 14.45 -0.30 16.63
CA ASP A 10 13.53 0.58 17.36
C ASP A 10 13.31 1.95 16.68
N ARG A 11 14.29 2.44 15.93
CA ARG A 11 14.18 3.71 15.21
C ARG A 11 13.48 3.62 13.86
N ARG A 12 13.07 2.43 13.40
CA ARG A 12 12.41 2.27 12.10
C ARG A 12 10.90 2.35 12.22
N ARG A 13 10.29 3.00 11.23
CA ARG A 13 8.84 3.11 11.08
C ARG A 13 8.47 2.81 9.64
N ASN A 14 7.53 1.88 9.46
CA ASN A 14 7.06 1.49 8.15
C ASN A 14 5.57 1.68 8.05
N PHE A 15 5.12 2.42 7.08
CA PHE A 15 3.69 2.60 6.90
C PHE A 15 3.28 2.70 5.44
N GLY A 16 2.04 2.27 5.19
CA GLY A 16 1.35 2.49 3.94
C GLY A 16 0.36 3.64 4.06
N ILE A 17 0.23 4.46 3.02
CA ILE A 17 -0.85 5.45 2.96
C ILE A 17 -2.02 4.84 2.20
N ILE A 18 -3.18 4.77 2.85
CA ILE A 18 -4.42 4.24 2.31
C ILE A 18 -5.48 5.34 2.20
N SER A 19 -6.23 5.35 1.12
CA SER A 19 -7.32 6.31 0.91
C SER A 19 -8.18 5.93 -0.28
N HIS A 20 -9.35 6.54 -0.36
CA HIS A 20 -10.09 6.62 -1.63
C HIS A 20 -9.34 7.52 -2.64
N PRO A 21 -9.52 7.32 -3.98
CA PRO A 21 -9.03 8.26 -4.99
C PRO A 21 -9.45 9.71 -4.68
N ASP A 22 -8.57 10.66 -4.97
CA ASP A 22 -8.77 12.09 -4.75
C ASP A 22 -8.89 12.56 -3.29
N ALA A 23 -8.77 11.71 -2.27
CA ALA A 23 -8.74 12.14 -0.87
C ALA A 23 -7.51 13.01 -0.53
N GLY A 24 -6.49 13.02 -1.42
CA GLY A 24 -5.29 13.84 -1.27
C GLY A 24 -4.06 13.05 -0.82
N LYS A 25 -4.05 11.73 -1.04
CA LYS A 25 -2.96 10.82 -0.71
C LYS A 25 -1.62 11.29 -1.27
N THR A 26 -1.50 11.45 -2.58
CA THR A 26 -0.27 11.88 -3.26
C THR A 26 0.23 13.23 -2.73
N THR A 27 -0.70 14.17 -2.46
CA THR A 27 -0.35 15.45 -1.86
C THR A 27 0.23 15.27 -0.46
N LEU A 28 -0.38 14.42 0.37
CA LEU A 28 0.14 14.12 1.71
C LEU A 28 1.51 13.45 1.65
N THR A 29 1.69 12.46 0.77
CA THR A 29 2.98 11.80 0.51
C THR A 29 4.09 12.81 0.21
N GLU A 30 3.86 13.73 -0.73
CA GLU A 30 4.83 14.78 -1.06
C GLU A 30 5.14 15.70 0.13
N LYS A 31 4.15 16.01 0.95
CA LYS A 31 4.36 16.86 2.12
C LYS A 31 5.15 16.14 3.22
N LEU A 32 4.89 14.85 3.45
CA LEU A 32 5.69 14.04 4.38
C LEU A 32 7.16 13.97 3.94
N LEU A 33 7.43 13.76 2.65
CA LEU A 33 8.78 13.79 2.08
C LEU A 33 9.44 15.17 2.21
N LEU A 34 8.68 16.24 2.02
CA LEU A 34 9.16 17.62 2.21
C LEU A 34 9.58 17.88 3.66
N PHE A 35 8.74 17.48 4.62
CA PHE A 35 9.05 17.63 6.05
C PHE A 35 10.21 16.74 6.49
N GLY A 36 10.37 15.58 5.87
CA GLY A 36 11.52 14.69 6.06
C GLY A 36 12.80 15.19 5.38
N GLY A 37 12.74 16.30 4.62
CA GLY A 37 13.90 16.85 3.91
C GLY A 37 14.33 16.01 2.70
N ALA A 38 13.57 15.00 2.30
CA ALA A 38 13.86 14.13 1.18
C ALA A 38 13.64 14.82 -0.19
N ILE A 39 12.80 15.85 -0.23
CA ILE A 39 12.59 16.70 -1.39
C ILE A 39 12.68 18.18 -1.01
N GLN A 40 13.23 19.00 -1.89
CA GLN A 40 13.43 20.44 -1.62
C GLN A 40 12.16 21.27 -1.89
N GLN A 41 11.30 20.81 -2.77
CA GLN A 41 10.03 21.44 -3.12
C GLN A 41 8.98 20.37 -3.41
N ALA A 42 7.86 20.40 -2.70
CA ALA A 42 6.69 19.64 -3.11
C ALA A 42 6.16 20.21 -4.42
N GLY A 43 5.89 19.36 -5.41
CA GLY A 43 5.21 19.76 -6.62
C GLY A 43 3.85 20.33 -6.24
N ALA A 44 3.58 21.60 -6.58
CA ALA A 44 2.25 22.13 -6.41
C ALA A 44 1.33 21.37 -7.37
N VAL A 45 0.56 20.41 -6.87
CA VAL A 45 -0.53 19.77 -7.61
C VAL A 45 -1.65 20.79 -7.83
N LYS A 46 -1.30 21.95 -8.39
CA LYS A 46 -2.28 22.91 -8.88
C LYS A 46 -2.50 22.69 -10.35
N ALA A 47 -3.70 22.16 -10.60
CA ALA A 47 -4.46 22.25 -11.83
C ALA A 47 -3.78 22.91 -13.04
N ARG A 48 -3.64 22.13 -14.10
CA ARG A 48 -3.74 22.52 -15.52
C ARG A 48 -2.58 23.14 -16.26
N LYS A 49 -1.45 23.53 -15.72
CA LYS A 49 -0.39 24.11 -16.58
C LYS A 49 1.05 24.10 -16.02
N ALA A 50 1.50 23.12 -15.28
CA ALA A 50 2.95 23.02 -14.97
C ALA A 50 3.43 21.57 -15.06
N ALA A 51 4.44 21.34 -15.87
CA ALA A 51 5.09 20.05 -16.16
C ALA A 51 5.91 19.50 -14.97
N ARG A 52 5.36 19.46 -13.76
CA ARG A 52 5.93 18.77 -12.61
C ARG A 52 4.88 17.82 -12.06
N HIS A 53 5.10 16.54 -12.33
CA HIS A 53 4.30 15.43 -11.83
C HIS A 53 4.73 15.07 -10.41
N ALA A 54 3.86 14.36 -9.68
CA ALA A 54 4.17 13.85 -8.36
C ALA A 54 5.41 12.96 -8.39
N THR A 55 6.20 12.97 -7.33
CA THR A 55 7.41 12.16 -7.19
C THR A 55 7.12 10.66 -7.27
N SER A 56 5.90 10.26 -6.85
CA SER A 56 5.41 8.88 -6.89
C SER A 56 4.94 8.41 -8.27
N ASP A 57 4.56 9.34 -9.19
CA ASP A 57 3.96 9.00 -10.48
C ASP A 57 5.03 9.00 -11.58
N TRP A 58 5.65 7.86 -11.81
CA TRP A 58 6.77 7.73 -12.76
C TRP A 58 6.35 7.22 -14.14
N MET A 59 5.22 6.50 -14.27
CA MET A 59 4.70 6.00 -15.55
C MET A 59 4.06 7.12 -16.38
N ALA A 60 4.21 7.04 -17.72
CA ALA A 60 3.56 7.99 -18.62
C ALA A 60 2.03 7.98 -18.47
N ILE A 61 1.43 6.81 -18.29
CA ILE A 61 -0.01 6.66 -18.11
C ILE A 61 -0.52 7.22 -16.78
N GLU A 62 0.28 7.15 -15.71
CA GLU A 62 -0.02 7.79 -14.41
C GLU A 62 -0.10 9.31 -14.57
N ARG A 63 0.88 9.87 -15.28
CA ARG A 63 0.96 11.32 -15.55
C ARG A 63 -0.15 11.82 -16.45
N GLU A 64 -0.50 11.05 -17.48
CA GLU A 64 -1.55 11.40 -18.42
C GLU A 64 -2.93 11.38 -17.76
N ARG A 65 -3.20 10.41 -16.91
CA ARG A 65 -4.48 10.21 -16.24
C ARG A 65 -4.59 10.85 -14.86
N GLY A 66 -3.47 11.21 -14.24
CA GLY A 66 -3.41 11.78 -12.90
C GLY A 66 -3.80 10.79 -11.79
N ILE A 67 -3.53 9.49 -12.02
CA ILE A 67 -3.81 8.42 -11.06
C ILE A 67 -2.55 7.58 -10.83
N SER A 68 -2.25 7.23 -9.58
CA SER A 68 -1.19 6.29 -9.26
C SER A 68 -1.65 4.86 -9.58
N VAL A 69 -0.89 4.16 -10.41
CA VAL A 69 -1.16 2.79 -10.88
C VAL A 69 -0.39 1.77 -10.06
N THR A 70 0.84 2.12 -9.66
CA THR A 70 1.73 1.24 -8.89
C THR A 70 2.10 1.86 -7.56
N ALA A 71 2.30 1.01 -6.55
CA ALA A 71 2.83 1.45 -5.27
C ALA A 71 4.30 1.84 -5.38
N SER A 72 4.71 2.88 -4.67
CA SER A 72 6.09 3.35 -4.57
C SER A 72 6.61 3.16 -3.14
N ALA A 73 7.84 2.68 -2.99
CA ALA A 73 8.52 2.62 -1.70
C ALA A 73 9.53 3.76 -1.62
N MET A 74 9.45 4.56 -0.58
CA MET A 74 10.31 5.72 -0.37
C MET A 74 10.86 5.73 1.04
N LYS A 75 12.11 6.10 1.21
CA LYS A 75 12.77 6.20 2.51
C LYS A 75 13.20 7.63 2.79
N PHE A 76 13.04 8.06 4.05
CA PHE A 76 13.54 9.34 4.54
C PHE A 76 13.79 9.30 6.05
N CYS A 77 14.61 10.23 6.54
CA CYS A 77 14.84 10.40 7.97
C CYS A 77 13.98 11.54 8.49
N TYR A 78 13.38 11.36 9.66
CA TYR A 78 12.71 12.44 10.36
C TYR A 78 13.01 12.37 11.86
N ARG A 79 13.59 13.44 12.41
CA ARG A 79 14.22 13.41 13.74
C ARG A 79 15.21 12.23 13.81
N ASP A 80 15.11 11.36 14.82
CA ASP A 80 15.97 10.20 14.99
C ASP A 80 15.41 8.90 14.37
N PHE A 81 14.32 9.00 13.58
CA PHE A 81 13.65 7.85 12.98
C PHE A 81 13.98 7.69 11.50
N GLU A 82 14.14 6.44 11.09
CA GLU A 82 14.20 5.99 9.71
C GLU A 82 12.80 5.58 9.25
N ILE A 83 12.27 6.27 8.27
CA ILE A 83 10.89 6.07 7.83
C ILE A 83 10.87 5.44 6.45
N ASN A 84 10.19 4.30 6.32
CA ASN A 84 9.85 3.67 5.06
C ASN A 84 8.38 3.92 4.78
N LEU A 85 8.11 4.74 3.77
CA LEU A 85 6.78 5.10 3.32
C LEU A 85 6.46 4.33 2.05
N LEU A 86 5.33 3.63 2.05
CA LEU A 86 4.81 2.95 0.88
C LEU A 86 3.55 3.69 0.42
N ASP A 87 3.67 4.39 -0.69
CA ASP A 87 2.55 5.05 -1.34
C ASP A 87 1.79 4.03 -2.18
N THR A 88 0.53 3.76 -1.83
CA THR A 88 -0.30 2.73 -2.48
C THR A 88 -1.14 3.34 -3.62
N PRO A 89 -1.53 2.57 -4.65
CA PRO A 89 -2.53 3.05 -5.60
C PRO A 89 -3.84 3.41 -4.90
N GLY A 90 -4.43 4.56 -5.24
CA GLY A 90 -5.73 4.94 -4.69
C GLY A 90 -6.90 4.28 -5.41
N HIS A 91 -6.73 3.91 -6.69
CA HIS A 91 -7.81 3.41 -7.53
C HIS A 91 -8.11 1.93 -7.24
N GLN A 92 -9.40 1.57 -7.12
CA GLN A 92 -9.85 0.21 -6.79
C GLN A 92 -9.33 -0.87 -7.75
N ASP A 93 -9.10 -0.52 -9.02
CA ASP A 93 -8.60 -1.44 -10.05
C ASP A 93 -7.18 -1.95 -9.74
N PHE A 94 -6.45 -1.30 -8.85
CA PHE A 94 -5.09 -1.67 -8.44
C PHE A 94 -5.02 -2.13 -6.97
N SER A 95 -6.15 -2.53 -6.38
CA SER A 95 -6.23 -2.91 -4.98
C SER A 95 -5.35 -4.11 -4.62
N GLU A 96 -5.10 -5.04 -5.55
CA GLU A 96 -4.22 -6.19 -5.30
C GLU A 96 -2.77 -5.75 -4.99
N ASP A 97 -2.24 -4.75 -5.72
CA ASP A 97 -0.92 -4.17 -5.39
C ASP A 97 -0.92 -3.52 -4.01
N THR A 98 -2.01 -2.81 -3.66
CA THR A 98 -2.19 -2.24 -2.32
C THR A 98 -2.19 -3.31 -1.23
N TYR A 99 -2.89 -4.43 -1.44
CA TYR A 99 -2.94 -5.52 -0.46
C TYR A 99 -1.55 -6.15 -0.24
N ARG A 100 -0.79 -6.38 -1.31
CA ARG A 100 0.59 -6.88 -1.21
C ARG A 100 1.50 -5.91 -0.46
N VAL A 101 1.38 -4.62 -0.74
CA VAL A 101 2.16 -3.58 -0.05
C VAL A 101 1.82 -3.53 1.43
N LEU A 102 0.53 -3.65 1.79
CA LEU A 102 0.11 -3.68 3.19
C LEU A 102 0.66 -4.91 3.95
N THR A 103 1.12 -5.96 3.25
CA THR A 103 1.85 -7.06 3.91
C THR A 103 3.24 -6.65 4.37
N ALA A 104 3.84 -5.65 3.77
CA ALA A 104 5.20 -5.20 4.06
C ALA A 104 5.29 -4.06 5.08
N VAL A 105 4.16 -3.49 5.52
CA VAL A 105 4.13 -2.40 6.50
C VAL A 105 3.77 -2.87 7.91
N ASP A 106 4.06 -2.04 8.89
CA ASP A 106 3.78 -2.28 10.30
C ASP A 106 2.68 -1.36 10.84
N SER A 107 2.29 -0.33 10.07
CA SER A 107 1.19 0.57 10.37
C SER A 107 0.61 1.16 9.08
N ALA A 108 -0.53 1.83 9.16
CA ALA A 108 -1.13 2.53 8.04
C ALA A 108 -1.54 3.94 8.41
N MET A 109 -1.52 4.84 7.44
CA MET A 109 -2.07 6.19 7.55
C MET A 109 -3.26 6.30 6.61
N MET A 110 -4.44 6.48 7.17
CA MET A 110 -5.69 6.60 6.43
C MET A 110 -5.99 8.07 6.15
N VAL A 111 -6.26 8.40 4.88
CA VAL A 111 -6.61 9.77 4.48
C VAL A 111 -8.07 9.83 4.07
N ILE A 112 -8.84 10.67 4.76
CA ILE A 112 -10.27 10.90 4.53
C ILE A 112 -10.48 12.32 3.99
N ASP A 113 -11.32 12.47 2.97
CA ASP A 113 -11.77 13.76 2.47
C ASP A 113 -12.86 14.32 3.39
N SER A 114 -12.64 15.53 3.96
CA SER A 114 -13.58 16.14 4.90
C SER A 114 -14.98 16.40 4.32
N ALA A 115 -15.10 16.49 2.99
CA ALA A 115 -16.38 16.70 2.33
C ALA A 115 -17.12 15.42 1.98
N LYS A 116 -16.42 14.28 1.90
CA LYS A 116 -16.99 13.01 1.43
C LYS A 116 -17.14 11.96 2.52
N GLY A 117 -16.35 12.05 3.60
CA GLY A 117 -16.28 11.01 4.63
C GLY A 117 -15.67 9.70 4.12
N VAL A 118 -16.13 8.59 4.66
CA VAL A 118 -15.68 7.25 4.28
C VAL A 118 -16.30 6.83 2.95
N GLU A 119 -15.46 6.46 2.02
CA GLU A 119 -15.82 6.02 0.66
C GLU A 119 -15.50 4.52 0.48
N PRO A 120 -16.15 3.79 -0.47
CA PRO A 120 -16.08 2.32 -0.56
C PRO A 120 -14.69 1.70 -0.65
N GLN A 121 -13.72 2.42 -1.25
CA GLN A 121 -12.35 1.91 -1.32
C GLN A 121 -11.67 1.93 0.05
N THR A 122 -11.98 2.91 0.88
CA THR A 122 -11.46 3.01 2.25
C THR A 122 -11.95 1.84 3.11
N GLU A 123 -13.23 1.45 2.97
CA GLU A 123 -13.80 0.29 3.67
C GLU A 123 -13.05 -1.00 3.33
N LYS A 124 -12.83 -1.28 2.03
CA LYS A 124 -12.08 -2.46 1.57
C LYS A 124 -10.65 -2.51 2.11
N LEU A 125 -9.96 -1.36 2.12
CA LEU A 125 -8.59 -1.26 2.63
C LEU A 125 -8.54 -1.45 4.16
N MET A 126 -9.56 -0.96 4.86
CA MET A 126 -9.71 -1.17 6.29
C MET A 126 -9.89 -2.65 6.65
N GLU A 127 -10.67 -3.41 5.86
CA GLU A 127 -10.81 -4.86 6.05
C GLU A 127 -9.46 -5.57 5.99
N VAL A 128 -8.61 -5.21 5.03
CA VAL A 128 -7.26 -5.79 4.91
C VAL A 128 -6.38 -5.45 6.10
N CYS A 129 -6.41 -4.19 6.55
CA CYS A 129 -5.66 -3.77 7.74
C CYS A 129 -6.14 -4.53 8.99
N ARG A 130 -7.45 -4.73 9.13
CA ARG A 130 -8.05 -5.48 10.24
C ARG A 130 -7.63 -6.95 10.27
N MET A 131 -7.64 -7.63 9.12
CA MET A 131 -7.16 -9.03 9.02
C MET A 131 -5.73 -9.21 9.53
N ARG A 132 -4.94 -8.14 9.57
CA ARG A 132 -3.54 -8.15 9.95
C ARG A 132 -3.26 -7.43 11.27
N ASN A 133 -4.28 -6.95 11.94
CA ASN A 133 -4.16 -6.11 13.14
C ASN A 133 -3.20 -4.92 12.92
N THR A 134 -3.24 -4.33 11.71
CA THR A 134 -2.38 -3.19 11.37
C THR A 134 -2.93 -1.93 12.04
N PRO A 135 -2.20 -1.25 12.92
CA PRO A 135 -2.64 -0.01 13.55
C PRO A 135 -2.78 1.10 12.50
N ILE A 136 -3.86 1.87 12.61
CA ILE A 136 -4.22 2.91 11.65
C ILE A 136 -4.29 4.27 12.33
N MET A 137 -3.59 5.26 11.78
CA MET A 137 -3.71 6.67 12.12
C MET A 137 -4.51 7.40 11.04
N THR A 138 -5.52 8.16 11.42
CA THR A 138 -6.45 8.80 10.49
C THR A 138 -6.12 10.28 10.32
N PHE A 139 -6.06 10.74 9.08
CA PHE A 139 -5.92 12.16 8.72
C PHE A 139 -7.13 12.63 7.91
N ILE A 140 -7.93 13.50 8.50
CA ILE A 140 -9.06 14.17 7.85
C ILE A 140 -8.51 15.39 7.11
N ASN A 141 -8.50 15.29 5.78
CA ASN A 141 -7.85 16.22 4.88
C ASN A 141 -8.83 17.20 4.22
N LYS A 142 -8.31 18.24 3.62
CA LYS A 142 -9.01 19.26 2.84
C LYS A 142 -9.89 20.22 3.66
N LEU A 143 -9.56 20.46 4.90
CA LEU A 143 -10.28 21.44 5.74
C LEU A 143 -10.21 22.92 5.23
N ASP A 144 -9.41 23.18 4.19
CA ASP A 144 -9.42 24.42 3.43
C ASP A 144 -10.67 24.58 2.54
N ARG A 145 -11.53 23.57 2.50
CA ARG A 145 -12.81 23.54 1.78
C ARG A 145 -13.95 23.30 2.75
N ASP A 146 -15.16 23.67 2.33
CA ASP A 146 -16.36 23.35 3.07
C ASP A 146 -16.61 21.83 3.02
N GLY A 147 -16.95 21.23 4.14
CA GLY A 147 -17.13 19.80 4.32
C GLY A 147 -18.11 19.46 5.42
N MET A 148 -18.12 18.21 5.85
CA MET A 148 -18.92 17.71 6.97
C MET A 148 -18.39 18.28 8.29
N TYR A 149 -19.26 18.39 9.29
CA TYR A 149 -18.82 18.76 10.63
C TYR A 149 -17.89 17.67 11.21
N PRO A 150 -16.83 18.03 11.96
CA PRO A 150 -15.84 17.05 12.43
C PRO A 150 -16.39 15.87 13.20
N LEU A 151 -17.39 16.05 14.05
CA LEU A 151 -18.05 14.95 14.77
C LEU A 151 -18.82 14.03 13.82
N ASP A 152 -19.47 14.56 12.77
CA ASP A 152 -20.21 13.75 11.80
C ASP A 152 -19.25 12.87 10.99
N ILE A 153 -18.05 13.38 10.66
CA ILE A 153 -17.02 12.60 9.96
C ILE A 153 -16.51 11.47 10.86
N MET A 154 -16.27 11.76 12.14
CA MET A 154 -15.84 10.74 13.09
C MET A 154 -16.91 9.66 13.28
N ALA A 155 -18.18 10.04 13.42
CA ALA A 155 -19.28 9.11 13.47
C ALA A 155 -19.42 8.26 12.20
N ASP A 156 -19.22 8.84 11.01
CA ASP A 156 -19.19 8.12 9.73
C ASP A 156 -18.04 7.09 9.67
N ILE A 157 -16.86 7.44 10.22
CA ILE A 157 -15.72 6.52 10.32
C ILE A 157 -16.03 5.36 11.27
N GLU A 158 -16.57 5.66 12.44
CA GLU A 158 -16.91 4.65 13.45
C GLU A 158 -17.98 3.69 12.95
N ASP A 159 -19.05 4.23 12.32
CA ASP A 159 -20.16 3.43 11.80
C ASP A 159 -19.72 2.51 10.66
N LYS A 160 -19.03 3.05 9.66
CA LYS A 160 -18.65 2.28 8.47
C LYS A 160 -17.40 1.42 8.66
N LEU A 161 -16.42 1.91 9.40
CA LEU A 161 -15.15 1.22 9.58
C LEU A 161 -15.07 0.43 10.90
N GLN A 162 -16.05 0.54 11.79
CA GLN A 162 -16.10 -0.21 13.05
C GLN A 162 -14.78 -0.08 13.85
N VAL A 163 -14.27 1.14 13.96
CA VAL A 163 -13.05 1.50 14.68
C VAL A 163 -13.35 2.76 15.50
N GLU A 164 -12.94 2.78 16.75
CA GLU A 164 -13.14 3.92 17.63
C GLU A 164 -12.24 5.09 17.22
N CYS A 165 -12.82 6.29 17.08
CA CYS A 165 -12.12 7.52 16.73
C CYS A 165 -11.75 8.33 17.97
N THR A 166 -10.46 8.62 18.17
CA THR A 166 -10.01 9.54 19.22
C THR A 166 -9.31 10.73 18.58
N PRO A 167 -9.91 11.93 18.62
CA PRO A 167 -9.27 13.11 18.05
C PRO A 167 -8.08 13.55 18.90
N LEU A 168 -6.90 13.63 18.28
CA LEU A 168 -5.69 14.18 18.91
C LEU A 168 -5.42 15.63 18.47
N SER A 169 -6.07 16.09 17.40
CA SER A 169 -6.17 17.51 17.06
C SER A 169 -7.61 17.87 16.73
N TRP A 170 -7.99 19.12 16.91
CA TRP A 170 -9.33 19.62 16.61
C TRP A 170 -9.25 20.84 15.69
N PRO A 171 -10.04 20.91 14.61
CA PRO A 171 -9.98 22.03 13.67
C PRO A 171 -10.67 23.28 14.24
N ILE A 172 -10.14 24.43 13.89
CA ILE A 172 -10.68 25.75 14.23
C ILE A 172 -11.22 26.39 12.98
N GLY A 173 -12.54 26.25 12.79
CA GLY A 173 -13.22 26.61 11.56
C GLY A 173 -12.97 25.63 10.42
N MET A 174 -13.59 25.90 9.26
CA MET A 174 -13.49 25.11 8.05
C MET A 174 -13.65 26.00 6.81
N GLY A 175 -13.18 25.58 5.65
CA GLY A 175 -13.25 26.33 4.41
C GLY A 175 -12.54 27.69 4.54
N LYS A 176 -13.24 28.76 4.20
CA LYS A 176 -12.71 30.13 4.29
C LYS A 176 -12.47 30.61 5.73
N SER A 177 -13.15 29.98 6.71
CA SER A 177 -13.01 30.30 8.12
C SER A 177 -11.94 29.46 8.83
N PHE A 178 -11.27 28.54 8.13
CA PHE A 178 -10.25 27.67 8.70
C PHE A 178 -9.04 28.47 9.18
N ARG A 179 -8.79 28.47 10.47
CA ARG A 179 -7.74 29.24 11.16
C ARG A 179 -6.55 28.40 11.60
N GLY A 180 -6.79 27.14 11.92
CA GLY A 180 -5.76 26.28 12.50
C GLY A 180 -6.31 25.01 13.10
N VAL A 181 -5.49 24.39 13.93
CA VAL A 181 -5.87 23.22 14.75
C VAL A 181 -5.44 23.44 16.21
N TYR A 182 -6.23 22.93 17.12
CA TYR A 182 -5.84 22.76 18.50
C TYR A 182 -5.41 21.32 18.73
N ASN A 183 -4.15 21.12 19.15
CA ASN A 183 -3.64 19.81 19.50
C ASN A 183 -4.14 19.45 20.90
N LEU A 184 -5.08 18.52 20.98
CA LEU A 184 -5.70 18.08 22.23
C LEU A 184 -4.72 17.31 23.13
N TYR A 185 -3.80 16.55 22.51
CA TYR A 185 -2.82 15.73 23.21
C TYR A 185 -1.70 16.56 23.84
N LYS A 186 -1.17 17.56 23.11
CA LYS A 186 -0.08 18.44 23.59
C LYS A 186 -0.57 19.74 24.23
N LYS A 187 -1.86 20.05 24.09
CA LYS A 187 -2.49 21.31 24.50
C LYS A 187 -1.80 22.54 23.88
N GLU A 188 -1.69 22.50 22.54
CA GLU A 188 -1.02 23.51 21.72
C GLU A 188 -1.94 24.03 20.61
N LEU A 189 -1.96 25.35 20.47
CA LEU A 189 -2.67 26.02 19.36
C LEU A 189 -1.73 26.23 18.18
N HIS A 190 -2.08 25.67 17.01
CA HIS A 190 -1.36 25.88 15.77
C HIS A 190 -2.20 26.71 14.81
N LEU A 191 -1.79 27.97 14.58
CA LEU A 191 -2.47 28.88 13.66
C LEU A 191 -1.80 28.87 12.29
N PHE A 192 -2.61 28.92 11.24
CA PHE A 192 -2.17 28.90 9.87
C PHE A 192 -2.35 30.26 9.20
N LYS A 193 -1.40 30.66 8.35
CA LYS A 193 -1.51 31.84 7.50
C LYS A 193 -1.82 31.41 6.08
N ALA A 194 -2.98 31.82 5.56
CA ALA A 194 -3.34 31.58 4.18
C ALA A 194 -2.36 32.33 3.24
N GLY A 195 -1.79 31.60 2.26
CA GLY A 195 -1.06 32.20 1.12
C GLY A 195 0.43 32.40 1.27
N GLY A 196 1.08 31.91 2.32
CA GLY A 196 2.55 31.99 2.48
C GLY A 196 3.25 30.64 2.31
N VAL A 197 4.50 30.64 1.81
CA VAL A 197 5.45 29.55 2.09
C VAL A 197 5.50 29.48 3.61
N THR A 198 4.95 28.41 4.17
CA THR A 198 4.72 28.27 5.60
C THR A 198 6.07 28.26 6.31
N ARG A 199 6.53 29.40 6.79
CA ARG A 199 7.45 29.38 7.92
C ARG A 199 6.65 28.76 9.04
N LEU A 200 7.07 27.56 9.41
CA LEU A 200 6.56 26.80 10.53
C LEU A 200 6.62 27.70 11.76
N THR A 201 5.52 28.33 12.10
CA THR A 201 5.40 29.01 13.41
C THR A 201 5.29 27.89 14.42
N ASP A 202 6.16 27.88 15.41
CA ASP A 202 6.02 27.00 16.54
C ASP A 202 4.62 27.22 17.14
N GLY A 203 3.97 26.14 17.57
CA GLY A 203 2.65 26.20 18.17
C GLY A 203 2.65 27.13 19.39
N ILE A 204 1.55 27.83 19.59
CA ILE A 204 1.35 28.63 20.82
C ILE A 204 0.82 27.69 21.87
N THR A 205 1.61 27.47 22.93
CA THR A 205 1.17 26.61 24.03
C THR A 205 0.06 27.30 24.82
N ILE A 206 -1.14 26.71 24.78
CA ILE A 206 -2.30 27.12 25.56
C ILE A 206 -2.77 25.90 26.36
N LYS A 207 -2.43 25.86 27.64
CA LYS A 207 -2.75 24.73 28.53
C LYS A 207 -4.16 24.78 29.07
N ASP A 208 -4.73 25.97 29.14
CA ASP A 208 -6.07 26.21 29.64
C ASP A 208 -6.88 26.93 28.55
N LEU A 209 -7.98 26.32 28.16
CA LEU A 209 -8.90 26.91 27.19
C LEU A 209 -9.63 28.16 27.72
N GLY A 210 -9.60 28.40 29.06
CA GLY A 210 -10.00 29.65 29.69
C GLY A 210 -9.05 30.84 29.44
N ASP A 211 -7.85 30.58 28.87
CA ASP A 211 -6.87 31.63 28.59
C ASP A 211 -7.44 32.68 27.61
N THR A 212 -7.47 33.94 28.06
CA THR A 212 -8.01 35.07 27.28
C THR A 212 -7.28 35.32 25.97
N ARG A 213 -6.03 34.87 25.84
CA ARG A 213 -5.27 34.93 24.59
C ARG A 213 -5.98 34.21 23.44
N LEU A 214 -6.83 33.19 23.74
CA LEU A 214 -7.64 32.53 22.72
C LEU A 214 -8.63 33.47 22.07
N ASP A 215 -9.27 34.34 22.84
CA ASP A 215 -10.26 35.28 22.35
C ASP A 215 -9.59 36.34 21.45
N ASP A 216 -8.37 36.80 21.82
CA ASP A 216 -7.58 37.72 21.01
C ASP A 216 -7.12 37.10 19.68
N LEU A 217 -6.76 35.82 19.70
CA LEU A 217 -6.24 35.09 18.53
C LEU A 217 -7.35 34.59 17.59
N LEU A 218 -8.47 34.13 18.11
CA LEU A 218 -9.51 33.41 17.38
C LEU A 218 -10.82 34.19 17.24
N GLY A 219 -11.04 35.21 18.07
CA GLY A 219 -12.31 35.95 18.10
C GLY A 219 -13.49 35.05 18.46
N SER A 220 -14.55 35.10 17.68
CA SER A 220 -15.76 34.29 17.92
C SER A 220 -15.52 32.76 17.87
N GLN A 221 -14.49 32.30 17.19
CA GLN A 221 -14.15 30.87 17.10
C GLN A 221 -13.56 30.30 18.40
N ALA A 222 -13.07 31.15 19.31
CA ALA A 222 -12.58 30.72 20.62
C ALA A 222 -13.69 30.07 21.45
N ARG A 223 -14.90 30.65 21.41
CA ARG A 223 -16.06 30.08 22.09
C ARG A 223 -16.44 28.72 21.52
N GLN A 224 -16.51 28.60 20.21
CA GLN A 224 -16.83 27.33 19.55
C GLN A 224 -15.80 26.25 19.88
N LEU A 225 -14.50 26.59 19.87
CA LEU A 225 -13.44 25.65 20.26
C LEU A 225 -13.62 25.14 21.70
N ARG A 226 -13.98 26.01 22.65
CA ARG A 226 -14.24 25.61 24.05
C ARG A 226 -15.41 24.64 24.15
N GLU A 227 -16.54 24.99 23.48
CA GLU A 227 -17.74 24.16 23.46
C GLU A 227 -17.44 22.77 22.85
N ASP A 228 -16.72 22.74 21.72
CA ASP A 228 -16.33 21.51 21.05
C ASP A 228 -15.42 20.63 21.93
N VAL A 229 -14.40 21.23 22.56
CA VAL A 229 -13.46 20.48 23.42
C VAL A 229 -14.16 19.96 24.69
N GLU A 230 -15.04 20.74 25.30
CA GLU A 230 -15.85 20.30 26.45
C GLU A 230 -16.73 19.09 26.08
N LEU A 231 -17.36 19.14 24.88
CA LEU A 231 -18.14 18.02 24.37
C LEU A 231 -17.29 16.76 24.16
N LEU A 232 -16.09 16.93 23.57
CA LEU A 232 -15.17 15.82 23.36
C LEU A 232 -14.65 15.21 24.65
N GLU A 233 -14.29 16.02 25.64
CA GLU A 233 -13.86 15.54 26.96
C GLU A 233 -14.97 14.77 27.70
N GLY A 234 -16.24 15.11 27.44
CA GLY A 234 -17.39 14.44 28.02
C GLY A 234 -17.88 13.19 27.27
N ALA A 235 -17.62 13.09 25.98
CA ALA A 235 -18.18 12.06 25.12
C ALA A 235 -17.16 11.09 24.50
N ALA A 236 -15.91 11.54 24.25
CA ALA A 236 -14.90 10.71 23.62
C ALA A 236 -14.13 9.87 24.63
N ASN A 237 -13.83 8.64 24.28
CA ASN A 237 -12.90 7.82 25.06
C ASN A 237 -11.48 8.37 24.95
N PRO A 238 -10.69 8.31 26.05
CA PRO A 238 -9.31 8.75 26.02
C PRO A 238 -8.48 7.91 25.04
N PHE A 239 -7.45 8.51 24.46
CA PHE A 239 -6.52 7.78 23.62
C PHE A 239 -5.70 6.80 24.43
N GLU A 240 -5.73 5.53 24.04
CA GLU A 240 -4.93 4.47 24.63
C GLU A 240 -4.03 3.81 23.57
N ILE A 241 -2.71 3.89 23.78
CA ILE A 241 -1.72 3.38 22.84
C ILE A 241 -1.92 1.88 22.54
N GLN A 242 -2.36 1.09 23.52
CA GLN A 242 -2.60 -0.34 23.35
C GLN A 242 -3.79 -0.60 22.41
N HIS A 243 -4.88 0.18 22.52
CA HIS A 243 -6.04 0.08 21.62
C HIS A 243 -5.68 0.48 20.18
N TYR A 244 -4.82 1.51 20.03
CA TYR A 244 -4.27 1.86 18.72
C TYR A 244 -3.43 0.73 18.12
N LEU A 245 -2.50 0.14 18.89
CA LEU A 245 -1.59 -0.91 18.41
C LEU A 245 -2.32 -2.20 18.00
N VAL A 246 -3.47 -2.50 18.58
CA VAL A 246 -4.32 -3.65 18.17
C VAL A 246 -5.36 -3.29 17.11
N GLY A 247 -5.41 -2.03 16.66
CA GLY A 247 -6.30 -1.58 15.60
C GLY A 247 -7.76 -1.37 16.00
N SER A 248 -8.08 -1.34 17.30
CA SER A 248 -9.44 -1.07 17.81
C SER A 248 -9.74 0.42 17.95
N GLN A 249 -8.71 1.27 18.05
CA GLN A 249 -8.81 2.72 18.14
C GLN A 249 -7.92 3.39 17.10
N THR A 250 -8.42 4.46 16.47
CA THR A 250 -7.64 5.28 15.54
C THR A 250 -7.46 6.70 16.07
N PRO A 251 -6.22 7.18 16.26
CA PRO A 251 -5.97 8.59 16.54
C PRO A 251 -6.27 9.43 15.31
N VAL A 252 -7.10 10.48 15.46
CA VAL A 252 -7.59 11.32 14.38
C VAL A 252 -6.91 12.68 14.38
N PHE A 253 -6.39 13.07 13.23
CA PHE A 253 -5.79 14.38 12.96
C PHE A 253 -6.54 15.11 11.86
N PHE A 254 -6.64 16.41 11.99
CA PHE A 254 -7.32 17.29 11.05
C PHE A 254 -6.34 18.23 10.37
N GLY A 255 -6.53 18.48 9.05
CA GLY A 255 -5.66 19.40 8.35
C GLY A 255 -5.98 19.64 6.88
N SER A 256 -5.03 20.27 6.20
CA SER A 256 -5.04 20.48 4.75
C SER A 256 -3.64 20.20 4.20
N ALA A 257 -3.46 19.05 3.56
CA ALA A 257 -2.17 18.65 3.02
C ALA A 257 -1.65 19.66 1.97
N ILE A 258 -2.52 20.20 1.11
CA ILE A 258 -2.11 21.16 0.08
C ILE A 258 -1.50 22.43 0.67
N ASN A 259 -1.99 22.84 1.83
CA ASN A 259 -1.54 24.03 2.55
C ASN A 259 -0.49 23.74 3.63
N ASN A 260 -0.02 22.49 3.77
CA ASN A 260 0.88 21.99 4.83
C ASN A 260 0.30 22.08 6.26
N PHE A 261 -1.01 22.14 6.42
CA PHE A 261 -1.67 22.34 7.72
C PHE A 261 -1.94 21.00 8.39
N GLY A 262 -1.54 20.84 9.66
CA GLY A 262 -1.71 19.62 10.44
C GLY A 262 -0.78 18.46 10.05
N VAL A 263 -0.02 18.56 8.95
CA VAL A 263 0.85 17.48 8.46
C VAL A 263 2.06 17.24 9.36
N ARG A 264 2.63 18.32 9.89
CA ARG A 264 3.78 18.23 10.83
C ARG A 264 3.36 17.59 12.15
N GLU A 265 2.22 17.98 12.66
CA GLU A 265 1.62 17.45 13.89
C GLU A 265 1.32 15.96 13.73
N LEU A 266 0.74 15.57 12.60
CA LEU A 266 0.52 14.19 12.22
C LEU A 266 1.83 13.39 12.19
N LEU A 267 2.87 13.90 11.50
CA LEU A 267 4.16 13.22 11.38
C LEU A 267 4.88 13.09 12.73
N ASN A 268 4.79 14.13 13.57
CA ASN A 268 5.33 14.09 14.94
C ASN A 268 4.67 12.99 15.77
N ALA A 269 3.34 12.95 15.77
CA ALA A 269 2.58 11.93 16.48
C ALA A 269 2.86 10.53 15.91
N PHE A 270 2.95 10.43 14.58
CA PHE A 270 3.23 9.17 13.92
C PHE A 270 4.55 8.55 14.40
N VAL A 271 5.66 9.28 14.40
CA VAL A 271 6.96 8.72 14.81
C VAL A 271 7.00 8.37 16.29
N GLU A 272 6.21 9.06 17.12
CA GLU A 272 6.09 8.81 18.57
C GLU A 272 5.22 7.59 18.90
N MET A 273 4.14 7.34 18.13
CA MET A 273 3.09 6.35 18.45
C MET A 273 3.16 5.09 17.56
N ALA A 274 3.61 5.21 16.31
CA ALA A 274 3.68 4.05 15.42
C ALA A 274 4.67 3.02 15.96
N PRO A 275 4.36 1.72 15.80
CA PRO A 275 5.23 0.66 16.31
C PRO A 275 6.55 0.58 15.54
N PRO A 276 7.60 0.06 16.16
CA PRO A 276 8.75 -0.48 15.45
C PRO A 276 8.31 -1.69 14.60
N PRO A 277 9.20 -2.24 13.75
CA PRO A 277 8.90 -3.43 12.97
C PRO A 277 8.34 -4.57 13.82
N TYR A 278 7.20 -5.13 13.37
CA TYR A 278 6.57 -6.29 14.02
C TYR A 278 7.21 -7.62 13.61
N PRO A 279 7.12 -8.64 14.47
CA PRO A 279 7.42 -10.02 14.10
C PRO A 279 6.60 -10.47 12.88
N ARG A 280 7.15 -11.39 12.10
CA ARG A 280 6.52 -11.91 10.88
C ARG A 280 6.36 -13.41 10.94
N MET A 281 5.17 -13.89 10.55
CA MET A 281 4.88 -15.32 10.51
C MET A 281 5.55 -15.98 9.31
N THR A 282 6.10 -17.17 9.54
CA THR A 282 6.52 -18.10 8.52
C THR A 282 5.72 -19.40 8.64
N ALA A 283 5.84 -20.29 7.67
CA ALA A 283 5.22 -21.60 7.76
C ALA A 283 5.69 -22.43 8.96
N ALA A 284 6.89 -22.15 9.49
CA ALA A 284 7.49 -22.88 10.58
C ALA A 284 7.34 -22.21 11.95
N ARG A 285 7.49 -20.88 12.01
CA ARG A 285 7.48 -20.10 13.25
C ARG A 285 7.32 -18.60 13.01
N GLU A 286 7.13 -17.87 14.08
CA GLU A 286 7.27 -16.41 14.07
C GLU A 286 8.74 -16.01 14.09
N VAL A 287 9.10 -14.98 13.30
CA VAL A 287 10.44 -14.40 13.21
C VAL A 287 10.42 -13.01 13.83
N SER A 288 11.23 -12.83 14.89
CA SER A 288 11.36 -11.54 15.57
C SER A 288 12.32 -10.61 14.82
N PRO A 289 12.03 -9.30 14.71
CA PRO A 289 12.95 -8.33 14.11
C PRO A 289 14.26 -8.16 14.89
N TYR A 290 14.29 -8.60 16.14
CA TYR A 290 15.49 -8.53 17.00
C TYR A 290 16.43 -9.74 16.86
N GLU A 291 16.08 -10.73 16.02
CA GLU A 291 16.99 -11.84 15.70
C GLU A 291 18.19 -11.34 14.89
N GLU A 292 19.38 -11.90 15.15
CA GLU A 292 20.63 -11.49 14.50
C GLU A 292 20.83 -12.11 13.12
N THR A 293 20.14 -13.22 12.83
CA THR A 293 20.24 -13.93 11.55
C THR A 293 19.34 -13.25 10.51
N PHE A 294 19.90 -12.96 9.35
CA PHE A 294 19.16 -12.28 8.27
C PHE A 294 18.03 -13.13 7.70
N SER A 295 16.88 -12.48 7.55
CA SER A 295 15.77 -13.00 6.77
C SER A 295 14.95 -11.87 6.16
N GLY A 296 14.28 -12.15 5.04
CA GLY A 296 13.39 -11.21 4.38
C GLY A 296 12.58 -11.84 3.25
N PHE A 297 11.54 -11.15 2.80
CA PHE A 297 10.67 -11.63 1.73
C PHE A 297 10.41 -10.55 0.68
N VAL A 298 10.15 -11.00 -0.55
CA VAL A 298 9.80 -10.15 -1.68
C VAL A 298 8.28 -9.96 -1.72
N PHE A 299 7.82 -8.73 -1.60
CA PHE A 299 6.38 -8.41 -1.66
C PHE A 299 5.96 -7.75 -2.98
N LYS A 300 6.92 -7.26 -3.76
CA LYS A 300 6.67 -6.55 -5.02
C LYS A 300 7.81 -6.73 -6.00
N ILE A 301 7.47 -6.80 -7.29
CA ILE A 301 8.42 -6.70 -8.40
C ILE A 301 7.98 -5.55 -9.29
N GLN A 302 8.94 -4.77 -9.76
CA GLN A 302 8.68 -3.66 -10.66
C GLN A 302 9.74 -3.63 -11.77
N ALA A 303 9.28 -3.60 -13.03
CA ALA A 303 10.16 -3.52 -14.18
C ALA A 303 10.16 -2.11 -14.78
N ASN A 304 11.23 -1.82 -15.55
CA ASN A 304 11.34 -0.66 -16.43
C ASN A 304 11.11 0.68 -15.71
N MET A 305 11.58 0.80 -14.46
CA MET A 305 11.57 2.08 -13.72
C MET A 305 12.43 3.14 -14.41
N ASP A 306 13.49 2.72 -15.12
CA ASP A 306 14.27 3.56 -16.02
C ASP A 306 13.98 3.16 -17.46
N PRO A 307 13.39 4.04 -18.28
CA PRO A 307 13.11 3.75 -19.70
C PRO A 307 14.38 3.45 -20.53
N ALA A 308 15.54 3.92 -20.09
CA ALA A 308 16.83 3.67 -20.76
C ALA A 308 17.41 2.29 -20.42
N HIS A 309 17.02 1.72 -19.30
CA HIS A 309 17.50 0.43 -18.82
C HIS A 309 16.32 -0.50 -18.58
N ARG A 310 16.31 -1.67 -19.23
CA ARG A 310 15.30 -2.73 -18.98
C ARG A 310 15.64 -3.48 -17.70
N ASP A 311 15.59 -2.77 -16.58
CA ASP A 311 15.84 -3.33 -15.26
C ASP A 311 14.53 -3.83 -14.62
N ARG A 312 14.67 -4.86 -13.80
CA ARG A 312 13.61 -5.36 -12.91
C ARG A 312 14.13 -5.32 -11.49
N ILE A 313 13.35 -4.76 -10.61
CA ILE A 313 13.69 -4.66 -9.19
C ILE A 313 12.67 -5.43 -8.38
N ALA A 314 13.18 -6.32 -7.53
CA ALA A 314 12.40 -6.99 -6.50
C ALA A 314 12.53 -6.21 -5.19
N PHE A 315 11.40 -5.80 -4.60
CA PHE A 315 11.37 -5.10 -3.33
C PHE A 315 11.32 -6.12 -2.20
N LEU A 316 12.40 -6.17 -1.44
CA LEU A 316 12.60 -7.04 -0.30
C LEU A 316 12.34 -6.29 1.01
N ARG A 317 11.43 -6.80 1.83
CA ARG A 317 11.26 -6.40 3.22
C ARG A 317 12.20 -7.20 4.10
N ILE A 318 13.07 -6.54 4.86
CA ILE A 318 13.94 -7.18 5.85
C ILE A 318 13.14 -7.45 7.11
N CYS A 319 13.09 -8.71 7.55
CA CYS A 319 12.34 -9.15 8.73
C CYS A 319 13.20 -9.33 9.95
N SER A 320 14.42 -9.83 9.79
CA SER A 320 15.38 -10.02 10.88
C SER A 320 16.82 -9.86 10.40
N GLY A 321 17.76 -9.71 11.32
CA GLY A 321 19.18 -9.58 11.06
C GLY A 321 19.57 -8.30 10.32
N LYS A 322 20.83 -8.21 9.95
CA LYS A 322 21.42 -7.07 9.25
C LYS A 322 21.74 -7.45 7.82
N PHE A 323 21.22 -6.72 6.86
CA PHE A 323 21.70 -6.77 5.50
C PHE A 323 23.05 -6.07 5.38
N THR A 324 24.00 -6.70 4.70
CA THR A 324 25.25 -6.09 4.25
C THR A 324 25.45 -6.36 2.77
N ARG A 325 25.92 -5.38 2.03
CA ARG A 325 26.13 -5.50 0.58
C ARG A 325 27.05 -6.68 0.26
N GLY A 326 26.62 -7.50 -0.68
CA GLY A 326 27.36 -8.69 -1.11
C GLY A 326 27.20 -9.92 -0.22
N MET A 327 26.39 -9.84 0.84
CA MET A 327 26.12 -11.01 1.66
C MET A 327 25.52 -12.14 0.84
N LYS A 328 25.79 -13.37 1.28
CA LYS A 328 25.24 -14.58 0.68
C LYS A 328 24.01 -15.04 1.45
N VAL A 329 22.97 -15.36 0.73
CA VAL A 329 21.69 -15.81 1.29
C VAL A 329 21.17 -17.01 0.50
N MET A 330 20.41 -17.84 1.16
CA MET A 330 19.67 -18.94 0.52
C MET A 330 18.38 -18.38 -0.08
N HIS A 331 18.18 -18.58 -1.37
CA HIS A 331 16.92 -18.39 -2.06
C HIS A 331 16.12 -19.68 -2.00
N HIS A 332 15.12 -19.75 -1.13
CA HIS A 332 14.49 -21.03 -0.75
C HIS A 332 13.77 -21.70 -1.91
N ARG A 333 12.93 -20.98 -2.68
CA ARG A 333 12.17 -21.57 -3.79
C ARG A 333 13.05 -22.29 -4.82
N ILE A 334 14.23 -21.75 -5.11
CA ILE A 334 15.13 -22.37 -6.10
C ILE A 334 16.25 -23.23 -5.48
N GLY A 335 16.33 -23.27 -4.15
CA GLY A 335 17.32 -24.06 -3.41
C GLY A 335 18.77 -23.65 -3.68
N LYS A 336 19.05 -22.37 -3.96
CA LYS A 336 20.39 -21.90 -4.32
C LYS A 336 20.84 -20.75 -3.44
N GLU A 337 22.13 -20.73 -3.10
CA GLU A 337 22.79 -19.59 -2.50
C GLU A 337 23.01 -18.52 -3.58
N ILE A 338 22.60 -17.29 -3.28
CA ILE A 338 22.82 -16.12 -4.13
C ILE A 338 23.49 -15.00 -3.34
N SER A 339 24.21 -14.12 -4.04
CA SER A 339 24.80 -12.91 -3.42
C SER A 339 23.90 -11.71 -3.68
N LEU A 340 23.57 -10.96 -2.63
CA LEU A 340 22.82 -9.71 -2.70
C LEU A 340 23.79 -8.53 -2.91
N GLY A 341 24.40 -8.45 -4.11
CA GLY A 341 25.49 -7.51 -4.41
C GLY A 341 25.03 -6.08 -4.73
N ASN A 342 23.92 -5.91 -5.42
CA ASN A 342 23.43 -4.62 -5.92
C ASN A 342 22.06 -4.32 -5.33
N ALA A 343 22.02 -4.03 -4.03
CA ALA A 343 20.80 -3.54 -3.38
C ALA A 343 20.73 -2.01 -3.46
N THR A 344 19.55 -1.48 -3.70
CA THR A 344 19.26 -0.05 -3.78
C THR A 344 18.13 0.32 -2.83
N ILE A 345 18.16 1.55 -2.32
CA ILE A 345 17.02 2.19 -1.65
C ILE A 345 16.53 3.30 -2.57
N LEU A 346 15.22 3.49 -2.60
CA LEU A 346 14.61 4.62 -3.27
C LEU A 346 14.50 5.79 -2.28
N MET A 347 15.31 6.81 -2.50
CA MET A 347 15.27 8.07 -1.77
C MET A 347 14.51 9.09 -2.64
N ALA A 348 13.20 9.17 -2.47
CA ALA A 348 12.32 10.04 -3.26
C ALA A 348 12.45 9.85 -4.79
N GLN A 349 13.38 10.54 -5.46
CA GLN A 349 13.60 10.44 -6.92
C GLN A 349 14.89 9.69 -7.29
N ASP A 350 15.80 9.51 -6.34
CA ASP A 350 17.11 8.96 -6.59
C ASP A 350 17.24 7.52 -6.05
N ARG A 351 18.05 6.72 -6.73
CA ARG A 351 18.43 5.39 -6.28
C ARG A 351 19.80 5.46 -5.65
N GLU A 352 19.89 5.10 -4.39
CA GLU A 352 21.16 5.00 -3.70
C GLU A 352 21.54 3.54 -3.44
N ASN A 353 22.80 3.21 -3.61
CA ASN A 353 23.31 1.91 -3.24
C ASN A 353 23.30 1.76 -1.72
N VAL A 354 22.87 0.59 -1.25
CA VAL A 354 22.75 0.27 0.16
C VAL A 354 23.93 -0.57 0.61
N GLU A 355 24.70 -0.07 1.55
CA GLU A 355 25.78 -0.84 2.17
C GLU A 355 25.24 -1.68 3.34
N GLU A 356 24.31 -1.13 4.12
CA GLU A 356 23.70 -1.76 5.28
C GLU A 356 22.21 -1.44 5.38
N ALA A 357 21.41 -2.42 5.81
CA ALA A 357 20.01 -2.22 6.13
C ALA A 357 19.59 -3.15 7.27
N TYR A 358 18.49 -2.80 7.95
CA TYR A 358 18.06 -3.46 9.17
C TYR A 358 16.59 -3.89 9.09
N PRO A 359 16.09 -4.73 10.02
CA PRO A 359 14.68 -5.11 10.05
C PRO A 359 13.77 -3.90 9.97
N GLY A 360 12.81 -3.95 9.08
CA GLY A 360 11.96 -2.82 8.76
C GLY A 360 12.33 -2.12 7.47
N ASP A 361 13.59 -2.09 7.08
CA ASP A 361 13.98 -1.48 5.81
C ASP A 361 13.45 -2.27 4.61
N ILE A 362 13.18 -1.53 3.54
CA ILE A 362 12.80 -2.07 2.24
C ILE A 362 13.92 -1.76 1.27
N ILE A 363 14.49 -2.79 0.67
CA ILE A 363 15.55 -2.67 -0.32
C ILE A 363 15.12 -3.22 -1.67
N GLY A 364 15.57 -2.59 -2.74
CA GLY A 364 15.39 -3.07 -4.11
C GLY A 364 16.57 -3.96 -4.52
N ILE A 365 16.28 -5.16 -4.99
CA ILE A 365 17.28 -6.11 -5.49
C ILE A 365 17.11 -6.25 -6.99
N HIS A 366 18.21 -6.19 -7.75
CA HIS A 366 18.16 -6.46 -9.18
C HIS A 366 17.67 -7.89 -9.46
N ASN A 367 16.59 -7.99 -10.24
CA ASN A 367 15.98 -9.25 -10.59
C ASN A 367 16.25 -9.60 -12.07
N HIS A 368 17.09 -10.59 -12.28
CA HIS A 368 17.38 -11.12 -13.62
C HIS A 368 16.32 -12.12 -14.14
N GLY A 369 15.13 -12.14 -13.53
CA GLY A 369 14.02 -13.02 -13.92
C GLY A 369 13.88 -14.29 -13.07
N THR A 370 14.66 -14.45 -12.01
CA THR A 370 14.61 -15.62 -11.12
C THR A 370 13.82 -15.35 -9.83
N ILE A 371 13.74 -14.09 -9.40
CA ILE A 371 13.06 -13.70 -8.16
C ILE A 371 11.58 -13.46 -8.46
N LYS A 372 10.70 -14.00 -7.63
CA LYS A 372 9.24 -13.84 -7.70
C LYS A 372 8.69 -13.16 -6.43
N ILE A 373 7.46 -12.66 -6.51
CA ILE A 373 6.71 -12.21 -5.33
C ILE A 373 6.53 -13.43 -4.43
N GLY A 374 6.68 -13.25 -3.10
CA GLY A 374 6.66 -14.32 -2.12
C GLY A 374 8.03 -14.94 -1.83
N ASP A 375 9.02 -14.80 -2.70
CA ASP A 375 10.34 -15.39 -2.47
C ASP A 375 10.95 -14.96 -1.13
N THR A 376 11.46 -15.94 -0.41
CA THR A 376 12.11 -15.76 0.89
C THR A 376 13.61 -15.94 0.77
N PHE A 377 14.35 -15.04 1.39
CA PHE A 377 15.80 -15.06 1.50
C PHE A 377 16.22 -15.13 2.95
N THR A 378 17.07 -16.10 3.28
CA THR A 378 17.60 -16.28 4.65
C THR A 378 19.09 -16.61 4.64
N GLU A 379 19.76 -16.32 5.75
CA GLU A 379 21.18 -16.62 5.92
C GLU A 379 21.43 -18.08 6.33
N LYS A 380 20.60 -18.65 7.18
CA LYS A 380 20.84 -19.98 7.78
C LYS A 380 19.63 -20.90 7.73
N GLU A 381 18.53 -20.50 8.32
CA GLU A 381 17.34 -21.33 8.53
C GLU A 381 16.43 -21.34 7.30
N PRO A 382 15.89 -22.51 6.89
CA PRO A 382 14.93 -22.56 5.79
C PRO A 382 13.56 -22.07 6.24
N LEU A 383 13.32 -20.78 6.08
CA LEU A 383 12.04 -20.14 6.40
C LEU A 383 11.27 -19.82 5.11
N ARG A 384 9.94 -19.82 5.22
CA ARG A 384 9.02 -19.34 4.19
C ARG A 384 8.02 -18.38 4.83
N PHE A 385 8.13 -17.09 4.51
CA PHE A 385 7.15 -16.09 4.97
C PHE A 385 5.81 -16.33 4.30
N THR A 386 4.73 -16.16 5.09
CA THR A 386 3.34 -16.40 4.68
C THR A 386 2.53 -15.10 4.66
N GLY A 387 1.31 -15.15 4.11
CA GLY A 387 0.36 -14.04 4.14
C GLY A 387 0.50 -13.03 3.01
N ILE A 388 1.13 -13.40 1.88
CA ILE A 388 1.15 -12.57 0.66
C ILE A 388 0.07 -13.10 -0.29
N PRO A 389 -1.12 -12.46 -0.36
CA PRO A 389 -2.24 -13.00 -1.09
C PRO A 389 -2.18 -12.71 -2.59
N SER A 390 -2.68 -13.64 -3.39
CA SER A 390 -3.14 -13.43 -4.76
C SER A 390 -4.64 -13.71 -4.81
N PHE A 391 -5.43 -12.75 -5.29
CA PHE A 391 -6.89 -12.83 -5.32
C PHE A 391 -7.39 -13.26 -6.70
N ALA A 392 -8.48 -14.03 -6.75
CA ALA A 392 -9.12 -14.37 -8.00
C ALA A 392 -9.61 -13.10 -8.74
N PRO A 393 -9.36 -12.98 -10.04
CA PRO A 393 -9.77 -11.83 -10.84
C PRO A 393 -11.28 -11.79 -11.04
N GLN A 394 -11.81 -10.58 -11.25
CA GLN A 394 -13.24 -10.30 -11.44
C GLN A 394 -13.60 -10.00 -12.91
N HIS A 395 -12.62 -9.66 -13.72
CA HIS A 395 -12.80 -9.33 -15.14
C HIS A 395 -11.88 -10.17 -16.00
N PHE A 396 -12.40 -10.63 -17.13
CA PHE A 396 -11.65 -11.49 -18.06
C PHE A 396 -11.73 -10.98 -19.49
N ARG A 397 -10.60 -11.04 -20.21
CA ARG A 397 -10.49 -10.72 -21.64
C ARG A 397 -9.58 -11.72 -22.33
N VAL A 398 -9.90 -12.07 -23.57
CA VAL A 398 -8.97 -12.77 -24.45
C VAL A 398 -8.08 -11.72 -25.12
N ILE A 399 -6.78 -11.92 -25.09
CA ILE A 399 -5.83 -11.01 -25.73
C ILE A 399 -5.35 -11.55 -27.07
N ARG A 400 -5.37 -10.70 -28.08
CA ARG A 400 -4.86 -11.00 -29.43
C ARG A 400 -3.79 -10.02 -29.83
N ILE A 401 -2.75 -10.52 -30.49
CA ILE A 401 -1.73 -9.66 -31.08
C ILE A 401 -2.17 -9.23 -32.49
N LYS A 402 -2.02 -7.94 -32.80
CA LYS A 402 -2.31 -7.45 -34.17
C LYS A 402 -1.30 -7.92 -35.19
N ASN A 403 -0.01 -7.99 -34.82
CA ASN A 403 1.05 -8.46 -35.72
C ASN A 403 1.56 -9.84 -35.26
N PRO A 404 1.25 -10.93 -36.01
CA PRO A 404 1.67 -12.29 -35.64
C PRO A 404 3.19 -12.48 -35.49
N MET A 405 4.02 -11.66 -36.18
CA MET A 405 5.48 -11.70 -36.05
C MET A 405 5.97 -11.31 -34.68
N LYS A 406 5.13 -10.68 -33.84
CA LYS A 406 5.42 -10.22 -32.49
C LYS A 406 4.90 -11.16 -31.39
N THR A 407 4.48 -12.39 -31.74
CA THR A 407 3.93 -13.37 -30.78
C THR A 407 4.90 -13.70 -29.65
N LYS A 408 6.21 -13.79 -29.91
CA LYS A 408 7.22 -14.04 -28.89
C LYS A 408 7.34 -12.85 -27.92
N GLN A 409 7.24 -11.62 -28.42
CA GLN A 409 7.26 -10.41 -27.61
C GLN A 409 6.01 -10.32 -26.71
N LEU A 410 4.83 -10.67 -27.26
CA LEU A 410 3.60 -10.78 -26.47
C LEU A 410 3.76 -11.78 -25.34
N ALA A 411 4.18 -13.01 -25.62
CA ALA A 411 4.36 -14.06 -24.63
C ALA A 411 5.33 -13.63 -23.52
N LYS A 412 6.46 -13.01 -23.90
CA LYS A 412 7.45 -12.48 -22.96
C LYS A 412 6.88 -11.35 -22.10
N GLY A 413 6.17 -10.41 -22.73
CA GLY A 413 5.56 -9.28 -22.03
C GLY A 413 4.49 -9.74 -21.05
N LEU A 414 3.61 -10.67 -21.44
CA LEU A 414 2.59 -11.23 -20.57
C LEU A 414 3.19 -11.94 -19.35
N LEU A 415 4.25 -12.75 -19.56
CA LEU A 415 4.92 -13.43 -18.45
C LEU A 415 5.50 -12.40 -17.45
N HIS A 416 6.20 -11.39 -17.97
CA HIS A 416 6.79 -10.37 -17.10
C HIS A 416 5.74 -9.57 -16.32
N LEU A 417 4.63 -9.17 -16.98
CA LEU A 417 3.55 -8.43 -16.33
C LEU A 417 2.82 -9.29 -15.29
N ALA A 418 2.71 -10.61 -15.53
CA ALA A 418 2.17 -11.54 -14.54
C ALA A 418 3.10 -11.69 -13.33
N GLU A 419 4.41 -11.83 -13.56
CA GLU A 419 5.41 -11.92 -12.47
C GLU A 419 5.49 -10.64 -11.62
N GLU A 420 5.14 -9.49 -12.19
CA GLU A 420 4.99 -8.22 -11.44
C GLU A 420 3.65 -8.15 -10.68
N GLY A 421 2.71 -9.07 -10.97
CA GLY A 421 1.36 -9.02 -10.44
C GLY A 421 0.51 -7.87 -11.01
N ALA A 422 0.89 -7.32 -12.17
CA ALA A 422 0.16 -6.24 -12.84
C ALA A 422 -1.13 -6.75 -13.50
N ILE A 423 -1.14 -8.00 -13.93
CA ILE A 423 -2.26 -8.70 -14.56
C ILE A 423 -2.11 -10.20 -14.33
N GLN A 424 -3.20 -10.93 -14.20
CA GLN A 424 -3.16 -12.39 -14.18
C GLN A 424 -3.28 -12.95 -15.58
N VAL A 425 -2.48 -13.99 -15.89
CA VAL A 425 -2.42 -14.61 -17.22
C VAL A 425 -2.76 -16.08 -17.10
N PHE A 426 -3.78 -16.50 -17.82
CA PHE A 426 -4.25 -17.88 -17.88
C PHE A 426 -4.04 -18.46 -19.26
N ARG A 427 -3.53 -19.70 -19.31
CA ARG A 427 -3.40 -20.50 -20.52
C ARG A 427 -4.37 -21.67 -20.44
N PRO A 428 -5.46 -21.67 -21.22
CA PRO A 428 -6.36 -22.80 -21.26
C PRO A 428 -5.63 -24.09 -21.65
N VAL A 429 -5.96 -25.19 -20.97
CA VAL A 429 -5.28 -26.49 -21.19
C VAL A 429 -5.43 -26.96 -22.64
N ASN A 430 -6.56 -26.63 -23.29
CA ASN A 430 -6.90 -27.08 -24.64
C ASN A 430 -6.81 -25.99 -25.71
N SER A 431 -6.12 -24.86 -25.45
CA SER A 431 -5.98 -23.75 -26.39
C SER A 431 -4.63 -23.07 -26.25
N SER A 432 -4.15 -22.46 -27.35
CA SER A 432 -2.94 -21.63 -27.34
C SER A 432 -3.22 -20.15 -27.04
N GLU A 433 -4.46 -19.80 -26.74
CA GLU A 433 -4.88 -18.45 -26.43
C GLU A 433 -4.42 -18.03 -25.02
N TYR A 434 -4.30 -16.71 -24.82
CA TYR A 434 -4.10 -16.14 -23.51
C TYR A 434 -5.39 -15.49 -23.05
N ILE A 435 -5.81 -15.80 -21.82
CA ILE A 435 -6.90 -15.13 -21.13
C ILE A 435 -6.27 -14.29 -20.03
N LEU A 436 -6.60 -13.01 -20.01
CA LEU A 436 -6.17 -12.11 -18.95
C LEU A 436 -7.27 -11.97 -17.91
N GLY A 437 -6.86 -12.02 -16.65
CA GLY A 437 -7.70 -11.76 -15.50
C GLY A 437 -7.26 -10.49 -14.79
N ALA A 438 -8.21 -9.64 -14.42
CA ALA A 438 -7.98 -8.39 -13.74
C ALA A 438 -8.96 -8.21 -12.57
N VAL A 439 -8.55 -7.47 -11.54
CA VAL A 439 -9.44 -7.02 -10.46
C VAL A 439 -10.30 -5.85 -10.96
N GLY A 440 -9.73 -4.99 -11.80
CA GLY A 440 -10.43 -3.85 -12.39
C GLY A 440 -10.12 -3.66 -13.88
N VAL A 441 -11.02 -2.96 -14.58
CA VAL A 441 -11.00 -2.82 -16.05
C VAL A 441 -9.79 -2.00 -16.53
N LEU A 442 -9.34 -1.01 -15.75
CA LEU A 442 -8.18 -0.19 -16.10
C LEU A 442 -6.88 -1.00 -16.22
N GLN A 443 -6.76 -2.13 -15.52
CA GLN A 443 -5.58 -2.99 -15.63
C GLN A 443 -5.36 -3.48 -17.09
N PHE A 444 -6.43 -3.72 -17.84
CA PHE A 444 -6.30 -4.11 -19.27
C PHE A 444 -5.71 -2.98 -20.12
N GLU A 445 -6.14 -1.73 -19.88
CA GLU A 445 -5.62 -0.58 -20.63
C GLU A 445 -4.15 -0.34 -20.31
N VAL A 446 -3.79 -0.39 -19.04
CA VAL A 446 -2.40 -0.29 -18.59
C VAL A 446 -1.55 -1.40 -19.18
N THR A 447 -2.05 -2.65 -19.15
CA THR A 447 -1.39 -3.82 -19.75
C THR A 447 -1.15 -3.62 -21.24
N SER A 448 -2.17 -3.15 -22.00
CA SER A 448 -2.03 -2.91 -23.44
C SER A 448 -1.00 -1.81 -23.74
N ALA A 449 -1.03 -0.70 -23.00
CA ALA A 449 -0.07 0.39 -23.13
C ALA A 449 1.37 -0.08 -22.83
N ARG A 450 1.55 -0.88 -21.78
CA ARG A 450 2.86 -1.44 -21.41
C ARG A 450 3.36 -2.46 -22.44
N LEU A 451 2.50 -3.35 -22.95
CA LEU A 451 2.86 -4.30 -24.00
C LEU A 451 3.32 -3.58 -25.28
N LEU A 452 2.66 -2.49 -25.64
CA LEU A 452 3.06 -1.67 -26.78
C LEU A 452 4.39 -0.96 -26.53
N ASN A 453 4.50 -0.22 -25.44
CA ASN A 453 5.63 0.67 -25.18
C ASN A 453 6.91 -0.08 -24.79
N GLU A 454 6.81 -1.15 -24.00
CA GLU A 454 7.95 -1.88 -23.46
C GLU A 454 8.37 -3.06 -24.37
N TYR A 455 7.41 -3.70 -25.05
CA TYR A 455 7.65 -4.92 -25.82
C TYR A 455 7.40 -4.75 -27.33
N GLY A 456 6.83 -3.60 -27.76
CA GLY A 456 6.45 -3.36 -29.15
C GLY A 456 5.33 -4.29 -29.65
N ALA A 457 4.51 -4.81 -28.74
CA ALA A 457 3.44 -5.75 -28.99
C ALA A 457 2.09 -5.03 -28.97
N GLU A 458 1.59 -4.61 -30.13
CA GLU A 458 0.26 -4.01 -30.25
C GLU A 458 -0.82 -5.09 -30.15
N THR A 459 -1.80 -4.88 -29.25
CA THR A 459 -2.80 -5.88 -28.89
C THR A 459 -4.23 -5.36 -29.01
N VAL A 460 -5.18 -6.29 -29.11
CA VAL A 460 -6.63 -6.04 -29.00
C VAL A 460 -7.22 -7.01 -28.01
N TYR A 461 -8.31 -6.61 -27.38
CA TYR A 461 -9.05 -7.45 -26.44
C TYR A 461 -10.38 -7.91 -27.06
N GLU A 462 -10.68 -9.18 -26.85
CA GLU A 462 -11.96 -9.80 -27.18
C GLU A 462 -12.69 -10.17 -25.88
N PRO A 463 -14.04 -10.17 -25.88
CA PRO A 463 -14.80 -10.65 -24.74
C PRO A 463 -14.43 -12.08 -24.37
N SER A 464 -14.33 -12.34 -23.06
CA SER A 464 -14.19 -13.70 -22.54
C SER A 464 -15.56 -14.23 -22.10
N ARG A 465 -15.74 -15.55 -22.20
CA ARG A 465 -16.92 -16.24 -21.70
C ARG A 465 -16.89 -16.49 -20.18
N PHE A 466 -15.75 -16.24 -19.54
CA PHE A 466 -15.55 -16.51 -18.13
C PHE A 466 -15.85 -15.30 -17.26
N VAL A 467 -16.43 -15.54 -16.09
CA VAL A 467 -16.86 -14.51 -15.14
C VAL A 467 -16.13 -14.61 -13.81
N THR A 468 -15.59 -15.78 -13.48
CA THR A 468 -14.88 -15.99 -12.21
C THR A 468 -13.81 -17.08 -12.34
N ALA A 469 -12.83 -17.06 -11.46
CA ALA A 469 -11.75 -18.04 -11.39
C ALA A 469 -11.64 -18.64 -9.97
N ARG A 470 -11.22 -19.90 -9.89
CA ARG A 470 -10.83 -20.56 -8.64
C ARG A 470 -9.60 -21.42 -8.89
N TRP A 471 -8.64 -21.33 -8.01
CA TRP A 471 -7.55 -22.30 -7.98
C TRP A 471 -8.09 -23.61 -7.43
N VAL A 472 -7.69 -24.73 -8.05
CA VAL A 472 -8.24 -26.03 -7.72
C VAL A 472 -7.17 -26.99 -7.27
N SER A 473 -7.45 -27.72 -6.18
CA SER A 473 -6.60 -28.77 -5.63
C SER A 473 -7.46 -29.87 -5.01
N SER A 474 -6.89 -31.04 -4.81
CA SER A 474 -7.57 -32.13 -4.12
C SER A 474 -6.56 -33.11 -3.54
N ASP A 475 -6.81 -33.58 -2.34
CA ASP A 475 -6.07 -34.72 -1.72
C ASP A 475 -6.54 -36.08 -2.28
N ASN A 476 -7.62 -36.11 -3.09
CA ASN A 476 -8.14 -37.27 -3.77
C ASN A 476 -7.76 -37.27 -5.26
N PRO A 477 -6.67 -37.98 -5.67
CA PRO A 477 -6.20 -37.97 -7.06
C PRO A 477 -7.23 -38.50 -8.07
N GLY A 478 -8.10 -39.42 -7.63
CA GLY A 478 -9.15 -40.01 -8.47
C GLY A 478 -10.20 -38.96 -8.84
N GLN A 479 -10.70 -38.24 -7.85
CA GLN A 479 -11.70 -37.20 -8.06
C GLN A 479 -11.11 -36.01 -8.81
N MET A 480 -9.84 -35.66 -8.53
CA MET A 480 -9.15 -34.60 -9.26
C MET A 480 -9.04 -34.94 -10.76
N LYS A 481 -8.64 -36.16 -11.10
CA LYS A 481 -8.53 -36.60 -12.49
C LYS A 481 -9.89 -36.61 -13.20
N GLU A 482 -10.95 -37.05 -12.53
CA GLU A 482 -12.31 -37.00 -13.07
C GLU A 482 -12.76 -35.56 -13.31
N PHE A 483 -12.52 -34.66 -12.35
CA PHE A 483 -12.80 -33.24 -12.48
C PHE A 483 -12.09 -32.63 -13.69
N GLU A 484 -10.79 -32.90 -13.84
CA GLU A 484 -9.99 -32.40 -14.98
C GLU A 484 -10.54 -32.86 -16.32
N GLN A 485 -10.89 -34.13 -16.45
CA GLN A 485 -11.45 -34.71 -17.68
C GLN A 485 -12.78 -34.07 -18.05
N ASN A 486 -13.68 -33.94 -17.09
CA ASN A 486 -15.05 -33.45 -17.33
C ASN A 486 -15.10 -31.94 -17.52
N ASN A 487 -14.12 -31.18 -16.97
CA ASN A 487 -14.07 -29.72 -17.01
C ASN A 487 -12.93 -29.16 -17.88
N SER A 488 -12.28 -29.96 -18.70
CA SER A 488 -11.08 -29.61 -19.47
C SER A 488 -11.21 -28.31 -20.30
N ARG A 489 -12.44 -27.95 -20.75
CA ARG A 489 -12.71 -26.73 -21.49
C ARG A 489 -12.69 -25.46 -20.62
N ASN A 490 -12.80 -25.63 -19.31
CA ASN A 490 -12.85 -24.55 -18.32
C ASN A 490 -11.59 -24.51 -17.45
N LEU A 491 -10.61 -25.36 -17.74
CA LEU A 491 -9.34 -25.41 -17.03
C LEU A 491 -8.25 -24.62 -17.75
N ALA A 492 -7.47 -23.92 -16.98
CA ALA A 492 -6.30 -23.18 -17.44
C ALA A 492 -5.17 -23.29 -16.41
N LEU A 493 -3.95 -23.05 -16.84
CA LEU A 493 -2.81 -22.85 -15.96
C LEU A 493 -2.56 -21.34 -15.83
N ASN A 494 -2.36 -20.87 -14.61
CA ASN A 494 -1.91 -19.51 -14.39
C ASN A 494 -0.40 -19.37 -14.72
N ALA A 495 0.17 -18.17 -14.56
CA ALA A 495 1.57 -17.90 -14.88
C ALA A 495 2.56 -18.71 -14.04
N GLU A 496 2.18 -19.08 -12.82
CA GLU A 496 2.96 -19.90 -11.87
C GLU A 496 2.82 -21.41 -12.15
N GLY A 497 1.84 -21.82 -12.96
CA GLY A 497 1.57 -23.21 -13.29
C GLY A 497 0.47 -23.87 -12.45
N HIS A 498 -0.24 -23.09 -11.61
CA HIS A 498 -1.35 -23.62 -10.81
C HIS A 498 -2.58 -23.87 -11.69
N LEU A 499 -3.23 -25.01 -11.48
CA LEU A 499 -4.46 -25.33 -12.17
C LEU A 499 -5.60 -24.44 -11.66
N THR A 500 -6.30 -23.84 -12.59
CA THR A 500 -7.35 -22.87 -12.31
C THR A 500 -8.62 -23.24 -13.09
N TYR A 501 -9.74 -23.30 -12.38
CA TYR A 501 -11.06 -23.43 -12.99
C TYR A 501 -11.61 -22.04 -13.31
N LEU A 502 -11.81 -21.78 -14.59
CA LEU A 502 -12.42 -20.56 -15.12
C LEU A 502 -13.91 -20.84 -15.37
N ALA A 503 -14.77 -20.30 -14.52
CA ALA A 503 -16.20 -20.58 -14.60
C ALA A 503 -16.92 -19.60 -15.54
N PRO A 504 -17.79 -20.11 -16.45
CA PRO A 504 -18.62 -19.26 -17.33
C PRO A 504 -19.74 -18.52 -16.59
N SER A 505 -20.14 -18.99 -15.41
CA SER A 505 -21.09 -18.30 -14.50
C SER A 505 -20.93 -18.84 -13.08
N GLU A 506 -21.47 -18.13 -12.10
CA GLU A 506 -21.50 -18.57 -10.69
C GLU A 506 -22.25 -19.93 -10.57
N TRP A 507 -23.30 -20.14 -11.34
CA TRP A 507 -24.03 -21.41 -11.35
C TRP A 507 -23.12 -22.59 -11.75
N HIS A 508 -22.24 -22.42 -12.75
CA HIS A 508 -21.28 -23.45 -13.15
C HIS A 508 -20.28 -23.75 -12.04
N LEU A 509 -19.86 -22.71 -11.32
CA LEU A 509 -18.95 -22.87 -10.17
C LEU A 509 -19.63 -23.65 -9.04
N GLU A 510 -20.84 -23.24 -8.62
CA GLU A 510 -21.62 -23.90 -7.58
C GLU A 510 -21.89 -25.38 -7.91
N ARG A 511 -22.23 -25.65 -9.17
CA ARG A 511 -22.42 -27.00 -9.65
C ARG A 511 -21.13 -27.84 -9.56
N ALA A 512 -20.00 -27.30 -10.02
CA ALA A 512 -18.72 -27.98 -9.94
C ALA A 512 -18.33 -28.30 -8.49
N MET A 513 -18.52 -27.34 -7.57
CA MET A 513 -18.28 -27.55 -6.13
C MET A 513 -19.16 -28.66 -5.53
N LYS A 514 -20.41 -28.77 -6.01
CA LYS A 514 -21.34 -29.80 -5.55
C LYS A 514 -21.03 -31.17 -6.15
N ASP A 515 -20.69 -31.22 -7.44
CA ASP A 515 -20.41 -32.47 -8.16
C ASP A 515 -19.05 -33.08 -7.75
N TYR A 516 -18.11 -32.27 -7.25
CA TYR A 516 -16.74 -32.68 -6.84
C TYR A 516 -16.41 -32.17 -5.42
N PRO A 517 -17.01 -32.78 -4.37
CA PRO A 517 -16.86 -32.30 -2.99
C PRO A 517 -15.43 -32.41 -2.40
N ASP A 518 -14.57 -33.28 -2.94
CA ASP A 518 -13.18 -33.42 -2.51
C ASP A 518 -12.24 -32.47 -3.26
N VAL A 519 -12.75 -31.68 -4.23
CA VAL A 519 -11.98 -30.64 -4.91
C VAL A 519 -12.18 -29.32 -4.19
N VAL A 520 -11.10 -28.71 -3.75
CA VAL A 520 -11.08 -27.39 -3.14
C VAL A 520 -11.06 -26.33 -4.23
N PHE A 521 -11.87 -25.28 -4.07
CA PHE A 521 -12.01 -24.17 -5.00
C PHE A 521 -11.66 -22.85 -4.29
N ASP A 522 -10.38 -22.46 -4.31
CA ASP A 522 -9.88 -21.32 -3.58
C ASP A 522 -10.09 -20.00 -4.33
N LYS A 523 -10.59 -18.97 -3.61
CA LYS A 523 -10.68 -17.58 -4.09
C LYS A 523 -9.36 -16.83 -3.97
N THR A 524 -8.50 -17.31 -3.09
CA THR A 524 -7.24 -16.66 -2.76
C THR A 524 -6.20 -17.74 -2.56
N ILE A 525 -5.04 -17.56 -3.15
CA ILE A 525 -3.86 -18.38 -2.85
C ILE A 525 -2.75 -17.48 -2.32
N GLU A 526 -1.83 -18.05 -1.59
CA GLU A 526 -0.57 -17.38 -1.27
C GLU A 526 0.41 -17.57 -2.42
N TYR A 527 1.25 -16.57 -2.65
CA TYR A 527 2.38 -16.74 -3.57
C TYR A 527 3.29 -17.83 -3.01
N ASP A 528 3.53 -18.88 -3.81
CA ASP A 528 4.44 -19.96 -3.45
C ASP A 528 5.89 -19.51 -3.58
N SER A 529 6.59 -19.48 -2.45
CA SER A 529 8.03 -19.20 -2.34
C SER A 529 8.85 -20.47 -2.22
#